data_dc22bd243f671a40491b51cc41bf23f8
#
_entry.id   dc22bd243f671a40491b51cc41bf23f8
#
_cell.length_a   1.000
_cell.length_b   1.000
_cell.length_c   1.000
_cell.angle_alpha   90.00
_cell.angle_beta   90.00
_cell.angle_gamma   90.00
#
_symmetry.space_group_name_H-M   'P 1'
#
loop_
_entity.id
_entity.type
_entity.pdbx_description
1 polymer ?
#
loop_
_entity_poly.entity_id
_entity_poly.type
_entity_poly.pdbx_seq_one_letter_code
_entity_poly.pdbx_strand_id
1 'polypeptide(L)'
;MQTAAALSLNWPSAMVGLLCSFLVALFIVLTKKWHGRLTLDAPQGIQKFHTIPTPRIGGIALAVGLIAAWSFLPVGSNRQHLLGLLLLGALPAFAFGLAEDVTKCVSVKARLLATIASGLIAALLTGYWVSFVNVPGVDLLLALAPVGLIFTAFAVGGIANSVNIVDGFNGLAGGVVVLMLLTLATIAWRVDDFVIIQLALLGVSVTLGFCSSTTPKATCSWATLAHTSLAITWLCWLSCWPCATPST
;
A
#
# COMPACT_ATOMS: atom_id res chain seq x y z
N MET A 1 21.77 8.14 -23.17
CA MET A 1 20.55 8.83 -23.61
C MET A 1 19.35 7.99 -23.16
N GLN A 2 18.76 8.29 -22.00
CA GLN A 2 17.45 7.74 -21.66
C GLN A 2 16.46 8.37 -22.65
N THR A 3 15.75 7.53 -23.38
CA THR A 3 14.79 7.99 -24.39
C THR A 3 13.69 8.81 -23.73
N ALA A 4 13.20 9.87 -24.37
CA ALA A 4 12.11 10.74 -23.87
C ALA A 4 10.85 9.96 -23.40
N ALA A 5 10.65 8.75 -23.90
CA ALA A 5 9.60 7.82 -23.46
C ALA A 5 9.80 7.30 -22.02
N ALA A 6 11.05 7.26 -21.51
CA ALA A 6 11.33 6.88 -20.12
C ALA A 6 10.97 7.99 -19.11
N LEU A 7 10.93 9.23 -19.56
CA LEU A 7 10.59 10.42 -18.77
C LEU A 7 9.09 10.72 -18.71
N SER A 8 8.26 10.10 -19.57
CA SER A 8 6.82 10.34 -19.58
C SER A 8 6.11 9.51 -18.49
N LEU A 9 5.30 10.18 -17.67
CA LEU A 9 4.37 9.52 -16.77
C LEU A 9 3.29 8.80 -17.57
N ASN A 10 2.99 7.56 -17.19
CA ASN A 10 1.90 6.79 -17.83
C ASN A 10 0.56 7.13 -17.16
N TRP A 11 -0.09 8.19 -17.63
CA TRP A 11 -1.40 8.62 -17.14
C TRP A 11 -2.52 7.59 -17.39
N PRO A 12 -2.55 6.84 -18.51
CA PRO A 12 -3.55 5.80 -18.72
C PRO A 12 -3.58 4.76 -17.61
N SER A 13 -2.42 4.28 -17.13
CA SER A 13 -2.37 3.32 -16.02
C SER A 13 -2.95 3.89 -14.73
N ALA A 14 -2.69 5.17 -14.42
CA ALA A 14 -3.25 5.84 -13.25
C ALA A 14 -4.78 5.98 -13.34
N MET A 15 -5.29 6.38 -14.52
CA MET A 15 -6.73 6.49 -14.77
C MET A 15 -7.44 5.14 -14.67
N VAL A 16 -6.86 4.10 -15.25
CA VAL A 16 -7.42 2.73 -15.16
C VAL A 16 -7.44 2.25 -13.71
N GLY A 17 -6.34 2.44 -12.96
CA GLY A 17 -6.27 2.09 -11.55
C GLY A 17 -7.34 2.80 -10.71
N LEU A 18 -7.52 4.11 -10.92
CA LEU A 18 -8.54 4.92 -10.26
C LEU A 18 -9.95 4.40 -10.57
N LEU A 19 -10.26 4.22 -11.86
CA LEU A 19 -11.58 3.79 -12.30
C LEU A 19 -11.91 2.37 -11.81
N CYS A 20 -10.98 1.43 -11.91
CA CYS A 20 -11.19 0.07 -11.44
C CYS A 20 -11.40 0.04 -9.92
N SER A 21 -10.58 0.75 -9.15
CA SER A 21 -10.74 0.84 -7.70
C SER A 21 -12.10 1.46 -7.32
N PHE A 22 -12.48 2.56 -7.99
CA PHE A 22 -13.77 3.21 -7.78
C PHE A 22 -14.95 2.27 -8.09
N LEU A 23 -14.94 1.60 -9.25
CA LEU A 23 -16.03 0.72 -9.68
C LEU A 23 -16.17 -0.51 -8.76
N VAL A 24 -15.06 -1.12 -8.37
CA VAL A 24 -15.07 -2.27 -7.45
C VAL A 24 -15.55 -1.85 -6.06
N ALA A 25 -15.09 -0.72 -5.55
CA ALA A 25 -15.55 -0.21 -4.27
C ALA A 25 -17.05 0.15 -4.30
N LEU A 26 -17.51 0.79 -5.38
CA LEU A 26 -18.93 1.08 -5.59
C LEU A 26 -19.76 -0.22 -5.68
N PHE A 27 -19.26 -1.23 -6.39
CA PHE A 27 -19.91 -2.54 -6.47
C PHE A 27 -20.04 -3.21 -5.09
N ILE A 28 -18.97 -3.19 -4.28
CA ILE A 28 -18.99 -3.71 -2.90
C ILE A 28 -20.06 -2.98 -2.07
N VAL A 29 -20.14 -1.66 -2.17
CA VAL A 29 -21.12 -0.85 -1.43
C VAL A 29 -22.55 -1.16 -1.88
N LEU A 30 -22.79 -1.29 -3.19
CA LEU A 30 -24.13 -1.59 -3.72
C LEU A 30 -24.60 -3.00 -3.39
N THR A 31 -23.68 -3.97 -3.38
CA THR A 31 -23.98 -5.39 -3.12
C THR A 31 -23.94 -5.77 -1.65
N LYS A 32 -23.73 -4.80 -0.74
CA LYS A 32 -23.62 -5.05 0.73
C LYS A 32 -24.76 -5.89 1.33
N LYS A 33 -25.95 -5.85 0.70
CA LYS A 33 -27.10 -6.66 1.16
C LYS A 33 -26.89 -8.17 0.95
N TRP A 34 -26.10 -8.56 -0.06
CA TRP A 34 -25.90 -9.97 -0.43
C TRP A 34 -24.78 -10.63 0.36
N HIS A 35 -23.69 -9.90 0.61
CA HIS A 35 -22.51 -10.44 1.34
C HIS A 35 -22.39 -9.93 2.79
N GLY A 36 -23.30 -9.05 3.21
CA GLY A 36 -23.22 -8.36 4.51
C GLY A 36 -23.17 -9.26 5.72
N ARG A 37 -23.79 -10.46 5.67
CA ARG A 37 -23.74 -11.42 6.79
C ARG A 37 -22.33 -11.84 7.19
N LEU A 38 -21.39 -11.89 6.21
CA LEU A 38 -20.00 -12.30 6.41
C LEU A 38 -19.05 -11.11 6.60
N THR A 39 -19.36 -9.96 5.98
CA THR A 39 -18.41 -8.85 5.81
C THR A 39 -18.78 -7.58 6.58
N LEU A 40 -19.99 -7.48 7.16
CA LEU A 40 -20.39 -6.31 7.93
C LEU A 40 -19.75 -6.29 9.32
N ASP A 41 -19.28 -5.13 9.71
CA ASP A 41 -18.80 -4.85 11.05
C ASP A 41 -19.95 -4.35 11.95
N ALA A 42 -20.06 -4.90 13.15
CA ALA A 42 -21.04 -4.42 14.13
C ALA A 42 -20.63 -3.04 14.66
N PRO A 43 -21.57 -2.11 14.87
CA PRO A 43 -21.26 -0.75 15.32
C PRO A 43 -20.83 -0.66 16.80
N GLN A 44 -20.60 -1.79 17.48
CA GLN A 44 -20.26 -1.85 18.91
C GLN A 44 -18.75 -2.03 19.10
N GLY A 45 -18.10 -1.07 19.78
CA GLY A 45 -16.67 -1.10 20.17
C GLY A 45 -16.16 0.27 20.57
N ILE A 46 -15.20 0.31 21.51
CA ILE A 46 -14.67 1.55 22.14
C ILE A 46 -13.99 2.52 21.12
N GLN A 47 -13.59 2.02 19.96
CA GLN A 47 -12.90 2.81 18.92
C GLN A 47 -13.71 3.01 17.63
N LYS A 48 -15.01 2.66 17.64
CA LYS A 48 -15.86 2.69 16.44
C LYS A 48 -16.83 3.86 16.50
N PHE A 49 -16.66 4.83 15.61
CA PHE A 49 -17.53 6.00 15.46
C PHE A 49 -18.64 5.80 14.40
N HIS A 50 -18.73 4.61 13.80
CA HIS A 50 -19.74 4.32 12.79
C HIS A 50 -21.07 3.92 13.42
N THR A 51 -22.14 4.60 13.04
CA THR A 51 -23.53 4.27 13.44
C THR A 51 -24.18 3.26 12.50
N ILE A 52 -23.58 3.01 11.31
CA ILE A 52 -24.12 2.13 10.28
C ILE A 52 -23.14 0.97 10.03
N PRO A 53 -23.64 -0.30 9.92
CA PRO A 53 -22.78 -1.43 9.56
C PRO A 53 -22.10 -1.23 8.21
N THR A 54 -20.77 -1.34 8.19
CA THR A 54 -19.94 -1.09 6.98
C THR A 54 -19.23 -2.37 6.54
N PRO A 55 -19.13 -2.66 5.21
CA PRO A 55 -18.35 -3.78 4.69
C PRO A 55 -16.85 -3.58 4.98
N ARG A 56 -16.15 -4.65 5.40
CA ARG A 56 -14.70 -4.64 5.68
C ARG A 56 -13.84 -4.91 4.46
N ILE A 57 -14.37 -5.55 3.42
CA ILE A 57 -13.63 -6.03 2.25
C ILE A 57 -13.18 -4.94 1.26
N GLY A 58 -13.08 -3.69 1.71
CA GLY A 58 -12.66 -2.55 0.87
C GLY A 58 -11.29 -2.70 0.21
N GLY A 59 -10.38 -3.43 0.83
CA GLY A 59 -9.05 -3.65 0.28
C GLY A 59 -9.01 -4.47 -1.01
N ILE A 60 -10.05 -5.24 -1.33
CA ILE A 60 -10.18 -5.90 -2.64
C ILE A 60 -10.22 -4.84 -3.76
N ALA A 61 -10.90 -3.71 -3.54
CA ALA A 61 -10.96 -2.64 -4.53
C ALA A 61 -9.58 -2.02 -4.79
N LEU A 62 -8.76 -1.84 -3.74
CA LEU A 62 -7.38 -1.36 -3.87
C LEU A 62 -6.50 -2.37 -4.61
N ALA A 63 -6.58 -3.65 -4.27
CA ALA A 63 -5.81 -4.70 -4.93
C ALA A 63 -6.15 -4.81 -6.42
N VAL A 64 -7.44 -4.83 -6.77
CA VAL A 64 -7.89 -4.88 -8.17
C VAL A 64 -7.47 -3.61 -8.92
N GLY A 65 -7.57 -2.43 -8.30
CA GLY A 65 -7.10 -1.17 -8.87
C GLY A 65 -5.60 -1.18 -9.18
N LEU A 66 -4.77 -1.71 -8.25
CA LEU A 66 -3.32 -1.81 -8.44
C LEU A 66 -2.95 -2.84 -9.52
N ILE A 67 -3.62 -4.00 -9.56
CA ILE A 67 -3.40 -5.02 -10.59
C ILE A 67 -3.81 -4.48 -11.97
N ALA A 68 -4.94 -3.77 -12.06
CA ALA A 68 -5.36 -3.13 -13.28
C ALA A 68 -4.36 -2.06 -13.74
N ALA A 69 -3.89 -1.20 -12.82
CA ALA A 69 -2.85 -0.21 -13.13
C ALA A 69 -1.55 -0.86 -13.60
N TRP A 70 -1.14 -1.96 -12.97
CA TRP A 70 0.04 -2.73 -13.34
C TRP A 70 -0.05 -3.28 -14.77
N SER A 71 -1.20 -3.84 -15.17
CA SER A 71 -1.39 -4.41 -16.51
C SER A 71 -1.38 -3.35 -17.62
N PHE A 72 -1.65 -2.09 -17.30
CA PHE A 72 -1.59 -0.95 -18.25
C PHE A 72 -0.23 -0.23 -18.25
N LEU A 73 0.74 -0.65 -17.44
CA LEU A 73 2.10 -0.18 -17.58
C LEU A 73 2.77 -0.78 -18.82
N PRO A 74 3.72 -0.08 -19.45
CA PRO A 74 4.45 -0.60 -20.61
C PRO A 74 5.13 -1.92 -20.28
N VAL A 75 4.87 -2.93 -21.10
CA VAL A 75 5.39 -4.29 -20.92
C VAL A 75 6.93 -4.28 -20.92
N GLY A 76 7.53 -4.96 -19.96
CA GLY A 76 8.99 -5.03 -19.79
C GLY A 76 9.64 -3.78 -19.23
N SER A 77 8.86 -2.76 -18.84
CA SER A 77 9.42 -1.57 -18.16
C SER A 77 9.83 -1.88 -16.72
N ASN A 78 10.86 -1.17 -16.23
CA ASN A 78 11.27 -1.25 -14.82
C ASN A 78 10.10 -0.96 -13.86
N ARG A 79 9.19 -0.06 -14.25
CA ARG A 79 7.97 0.29 -13.48
C ARG A 79 7.05 -0.90 -13.32
N GLN A 80 6.78 -1.62 -14.42
CA GLN A 80 5.94 -2.82 -14.42
C GLN A 80 6.59 -3.93 -13.62
N HIS A 81 7.87 -4.17 -13.83
CA HIS A 81 8.62 -5.21 -13.12
C HIS A 81 8.62 -4.93 -11.60
N LEU A 82 9.00 -3.72 -11.18
CA LEU A 82 9.06 -3.36 -9.76
C LEU A 82 7.67 -3.46 -9.09
N LEU A 83 6.62 -2.90 -9.72
CA LEU A 83 5.27 -3.02 -9.17
C LEU A 83 4.80 -4.47 -9.08
N GLY A 84 5.13 -5.32 -10.06
CA GLY A 84 4.84 -6.75 -10.03
C GLY A 84 5.51 -7.47 -8.85
N LEU A 85 6.79 -7.20 -8.59
CA LEU A 85 7.52 -7.76 -7.44
C LEU A 85 6.92 -7.28 -6.11
N LEU A 86 6.53 -6.00 -6.02
CA LEU A 86 5.88 -5.44 -4.84
C LEU A 86 4.51 -6.07 -4.57
N LEU A 87 3.71 -6.30 -5.63
CA LEU A 87 2.42 -6.99 -5.52
C LEU A 87 2.59 -8.44 -5.06
N LEU A 88 3.61 -9.15 -5.58
CA LEU A 88 3.94 -10.50 -5.11
C LEU A 88 4.37 -10.50 -3.64
N GLY A 89 5.23 -9.57 -3.24
CA GLY A 89 5.66 -9.42 -1.85
C GLY A 89 4.50 -9.09 -0.90
N ALA A 90 3.48 -8.39 -1.39
CA ALA A 90 2.31 -8.03 -0.61
C ALA A 90 1.31 -9.19 -0.36
N LEU A 91 1.44 -10.33 -1.06
CA LEU A 91 0.48 -11.44 -0.97
C LEU A 91 0.23 -11.97 0.45
N PRO A 92 1.24 -12.17 1.32
CA PRO A 92 0.97 -12.64 2.69
C PRO A 92 0.11 -11.67 3.49
N ALA A 93 0.42 -10.38 3.46
CA ALA A 93 -0.36 -9.35 4.14
C ALA A 93 -1.79 -9.28 3.61
N PHE A 94 -1.96 -9.37 2.28
CA PHE A 94 -3.26 -9.41 1.62
C PHE A 94 -4.09 -10.62 2.03
N ALA A 95 -3.49 -11.83 2.00
CA ALA A 95 -4.17 -13.07 2.32
C ALA A 95 -4.64 -13.10 3.78
N PHE A 96 -3.77 -12.74 4.74
CA PHE A 96 -4.14 -12.69 6.15
C PHE A 96 -5.13 -11.57 6.46
N GLY A 97 -5.00 -10.41 5.79
CA GLY A 97 -5.96 -9.33 5.90
C GLY A 97 -7.34 -9.72 5.40
N LEU A 98 -7.43 -10.36 4.24
CA LEU A 98 -8.69 -10.85 3.70
C LEU A 98 -9.28 -11.96 4.58
N ALA A 99 -8.45 -12.86 5.10
CA ALA A 99 -8.88 -13.90 6.03
C ALA A 99 -9.46 -13.26 7.30
N GLU A 100 -8.86 -12.20 7.85
CA GLU A 100 -9.41 -11.47 9.00
C GLU A 100 -10.75 -10.82 8.68
N ASP A 101 -10.86 -10.15 7.53
CA ASP A 101 -12.07 -9.45 7.12
C ASP A 101 -13.28 -10.42 6.98
N VAL A 102 -13.01 -11.65 6.51
CA VAL A 102 -14.04 -12.69 6.31
C VAL A 102 -14.31 -13.49 7.58
N THR A 103 -13.26 -13.96 8.26
CA THR A 103 -13.41 -14.91 9.38
C THR A 103 -13.51 -14.25 10.74
N LYS A 104 -12.96 -13.02 10.89
CA LYS A 104 -12.84 -12.27 12.16
C LYS A 104 -12.08 -13.05 13.27
N CYS A 105 -11.37 -14.12 12.89
CA CYS A 105 -10.68 -15.02 13.81
C CYS A 105 -9.15 -14.87 13.79
N VAL A 106 -8.60 -14.01 12.92
CA VAL A 106 -7.15 -13.82 12.83
C VAL A 106 -6.66 -13.01 14.04
N SER A 107 -5.67 -13.53 14.75
CA SER A 107 -5.07 -12.82 15.87
C SER A 107 -4.24 -11.62 15.42
N VAL A 108 -4.16 -10.57 16.25
CA VAL A 108 -3.33 -9.39 15.99
C VAL A 108 -1.86 -9.76 15.72
N LYS A 109 -1.35 -10.79 16.45
CA LYS A 109 0.03 -11.29 16.25
C LYS A 109 0.21 -11.94 14.87
N ALA A 110 -0.75 -12.75 14.42
CA ALA A 110 -0.68 -13.40 13.10
C ALA A 110 -0.70 -12.35 11.97
N ARG A 111 -1.52 -11.32 12.09
CA ARG A 111 -1.56 -10.19 11.15
C ARG A 111 -0.23 -9.43 11.12
N LEU A 112 0.34 -9.07 12.28
CA LEU A 112 1.62 -8.40 12.36
C LEU A 112 2.74 -9.25 11.74
N LEU A 113 2.78 -10.55 12.03
CA LEU A 113 3.76 -11.46 11.42
C LEU A 113 3.59 -11.56 9.89
N ALA A 114 2.36 -11.58 9.40
CA ALA A 114 2.09 -11.60 7.96
C ALA A 114 2.57 -10.32 7.26
N THR A 115 2.39 -9.14 7.89
CA THR A 115 2.89 -7.87 7.33
C THR A 115 4.42 -7.79 7.39
N ILE A 116 5.07 -8.28 8.45
CA ILE A 116 6.53 -8.39 8.54
C ILE A 116 7.06 -9.35 7.46
N ALA A 117 6.44 -10.52 7.31
CA ALA A 117 6.82 -11.49 6.28
C ALA A 117 6.65 -10.89 4.87
N SER A 118 5.59 -10.15 4.64
CA SER A 118 5.35 -9.42 3.38
C SER A 118 6.47 -8.41 3.09
N GLY A 119 6.88 -7.63 4.09
CA GLY A 119 8.01 -6.69 3.97
C GLY A 119 9.33 -7.40 3.65
N LEU A 120 9.59 -8.53 4.31
CA LEU A 120 10.79 -9.33 4.07
C LEU A 120 10.81 -9.91 2.65
N ILE A 121 9.71 -10.53 2.21
CA ILE A 121 9.60 -11.11 0.86
C ILE A 121 9.76 -10.02 -0.19
N ALA A 122 9.13 -8.88 -0.03
CA ALA A 122 9.22 -7.79 -0.96
C ALA A 122 10.66 -7.21 -1.03
N ALA A 123 11.35 -7.05 0.12
CA ALA A 123 12.75 -6.63 0.16
C ALA A 123 13.68 -7.64 -0.55
N LEU A 124 13.45 -8.95 -0.34
CA LEU A 124 14.22 -10.00 -1.01
C LEU A 124 13.97 -10.05 -2.53
N LEU A 125 12.71 -9.90 -2.96
CA LEU A 125 12.34 -9.92 -4.39
C LEU A 125 12.87 -8.71 -5.14
N THR A 126 12.81 -7.53 -4.53
CA THR A 126 13.24 -6.27 -5.15
C THR A 126 14.75 -6.03 -5.02
N GLY A 127 15.41 -6.67 -4.04
CA GLY A 127 16.81 -6.41 -3.71
C GLY A 127 17.05 -5.10 -2.98
N TYR A 128 15.96 -4.41 -2.53
CA TYR A 128 16.06 -3.13 -1.82
C TYR A 128 15.74 -3.30 -0.33
N TRP A 129 16.62 -2.81 0.53
CA TRP A 129 16.43 -2.73 1.99
C TRP A 129 17.10 -1.48 2.55
N VAL A 130 16.72 -1.08 3.75
CA VAL A 130 17.33 0.05 4.46
C VAL A 130 18.75 -0.33 4.88
N SER A 131 19.74 0.27 4.27
CA SER A 131 21.15 0.10 4.62
C SER A 131 21.73 1.30 5.37
N PHE A 132 20.98 2.43 5.44
CA PHE A 132 21.47 3.68 5.99
C PHE A 132 20.31 4.53 6.51
N VAL A 133 20.44 5.12 7.71
CA VAL A 133 19.44 6.01 8.34
C VAL A 133 20.08 7.31 8.88
N ASN A 134 21.35 7.54 8.59
CA ASN A 134 22.15 8.68 9.06
C ASN A 134 22.24 8.79 10.59
N VAL A 135 22.36 7.64 11.28
CA VAL A 135 22.57 7.56 12.72
C VAL A 135 23.90 6.84 12.98
N PRO A 136 24.90 7.54 13.55
CA PRO A 136 26.20 6.94 13.82
C PRO A 136 26.09 5.65 14.65
N GLY A 137 26.77 4.59 14.22
CA GLY A 137 26.73 3.26 14.84
C GLY A 137 25.58 2.37 14.36
N VAL A 138 24.40 2.90 14.10
CA VAL A 138 23.26 2.15 13.52
C VAL A 138 23.55 1.81 12.07
N ASP A 139 24.13 2.73 11.31
CA ASP A 139 24.42 2.54 9.88
C ASP A 139 25.45 1.39 9.67
N LEU A 140 26.41 1.23 10.59
CA LEU A 140 27.34 0.10 10.57
C LEU A 140 26.63 -1.26 10.71
N LEU A 141 25.58 -1.32 11.51
CA LEU A 141 24.77 -2.53 11.69
C LEU A 141 23.87 -2.76 10.47
N LEU A 142 23.23 -1.70 9.94
CA LEU A 142 22.34 -1.77 8.78
C LEU A 142 23.09 -2.08 7.47
N ALA A 143 24.39 -1.77 7.39
CA ALA A 143 25.24 -2.16 6.27
C ALA A 143 25.35 -3.69 6.12
N LEU A 144 25.11 -4.46 7.22
CA LEU A 144 25.01 -5.91 7.17
C LEU A 144 23.65 -6.30 6.56
N ALA A 145 23.65 -6.92 5.39
CA ALA A 145 22.44 -7.28 4.66
C ALA A 145 21.36 -8.01 5.51
N PRO A 146 21.70 -9.00 6.38
CA PRO A 146 20.68 -9.63 7.22
C PRO A 146 20.01 -8.66 8.20
N VAL A 147 20.78 -7.72 8.78
CA VAL A 147 20.26 -6.73 9.73
C VAL A 147 19.38 -5.72 9.01
N GLY A 148 19.83 -5.21 7.86
CA GLY A 148 19.07 -4.30 7.02
C GLY A 148 17.73 -4.91 6.54
N LEU A 149 17.73 -6.18 6.13
CA LEU A 149 16.53 -6.92 5.74
C LEU A 149 15.53 -7.07 6.90
N ILE A 150 16.01 -7.48 8.09
CA ILE A 150 15.16 -7.63 9.28
C ILE A 150 14.59 -6.27 9.70
N PHE A 151 15.41 -5.23 9.71
CA PHE A 151 14.98 -3.87 10.03
C PHE A 151 13.91 -3.39 9.05
N THR A 152 14.11 -3.60 7.74
CA THR A 152 13.15 -3.24 6.69
C THR A 152 11.82 -3.97 6.88
N ALA A 153 11.87 -5.28 7.11
CA ALA A 153 10.67 -6.08 7.34
C ALA A 153 9.88 -5.60 8.57
N PHE A 154 10.58 -5.31 9.66
CA PHE A 154 9.98 -4.78 10.88
C PHE A 154 9.39 -3.37 10.68
N ALA A 155 10.10 -2.48 10.00
CA ALA A 155 9.63 -1.13 9.70
C ALA A 155 8.35 -1.17 8.84
N VAL A 156 8.32 -1.98 7.78
CA VAL A 156 7.15 -2.17 6.92
C VAL A 156 5.96 -2.71 7.72
N GLY A 157 6.18 -3.76 8.52
CA GLY A 157 5.14 -4.34 9.38
C GLY A 157 4.61 -3.36 10.42
N GLY A 158 5.50 -2.59 11.06
CA GLY A 158 5.16 -1.58 12.07
C GLY A 158 4.29 -0.47 11.51
N ILE A 159 4.64 0.06 10.33
CA ILE A 159 3.89 1.13 9.69
C ILE A 159 2.56 0.65 9.16
N ALA A 160 2.52 -0.50 8.51
CA ALA A 160 1.28 -1.12 8.09
C ALA A 160 0.31 -1.28 9.27
N ASN A 161 0.81 -1.75 10.42
CA ASN A 161 0.00 -1.87 11.63
C ASN A 161 -0.41 -0.52 12.23
N SER A 162 0.45 0.51 12.17
CA SER A 162 0.13 1.87 12.65
C SER A 162 -1.03 2.49 11.88
N VAL A 163 -1.06 2.36 10.55
CA VAL A 163 -2.17 2.89 9.75
C VAL A 163 -3.46 2.14 10.02
N ASN A 164 -3.40 0.83 10.30
CA ASN A 164 -4.58 0.11 10.72
C ASN A 164 -5.15 0.61 12.07
N ILE A 165 -4.30 1.04 12.99
CA ILE A 165 -4.74 1.63 14.26
C ILE A 165 -5.39 3.01 14.04
N VAL A 166 -4.85 3.80 13.11
CA VAL A 166 -5.36 5.14 12.75
C VAL A 166 -6.71 5.08 12.02
N ASP A 167 -7.09 3.93 11.45
CA ASP A 167 -8.33 3.73 10.67
C ASP A 167 -9.60 3.74 11.57
N GLY A 168 -9.71 4.69 12.47
CA GLY A 168 -10.88 4.89 13.33
C GLY A 168 -11.93 5.86 12.78
N PHE A 169 -11.56 6.71 11.80
CA PHE A 169 -12.43 7.75 11.24
C PHE A 169 -12.54 7.60 9.72
N ASN A 170 -13.72 7.97 9.19
CA ASN A 170 -14.01 7.89 7.76
C ASN A 170 -12.98 8.65 6.91
N GLY A 171 -12.24 7.93 6.08
CA GLY A 171 -11.28 8.50 5.13
C GLY A 171 -9.96 8.98 5.75
N LEU A 172 -9.78 8.90 7.07
CA LEU A 172 -8.56 9.34 7.72
C LEU A 172 -7.35 8.53 7.25
N ALA A 173 -7.44 7.19 7.29
CA ALA A 173 -6.37 6.32 6.81
C ALA A 173 -6.04 6.58 5.33
N GLY A 174 -7.07 6.73 4.47
CA GLY A 174 -6.88 7.08 3.08
C GLY A 174 -6.20 8.42 2.85
N GLY A 175 -6.61 9.43 3.61
CA GLY A 175 -5.97 10.74 3.57
C GLY A 175 -4.50 10.69 3.97
N VAL A 176 -4.17 9.96 5.05
CA VAL A 176 -2.78 9.75 5.50
C VAL A 176 -1.96 9.05 4.41
N VAL A 177 -2.49 7.97 3.81
CA VAL A 177 -1.81 7.24 2.72
C VAL A 177 -1.56 8.13 1.52
N VAL A 178 -2.55 8.92 1.10
CA VAL A 178 -2.38 9.86 -0.03
C VAL A 178 -1.29 10.89 0.28
N LEU A 179 -1.26 11.46 1.48
CA LEU A 179 -0.23 12.41 1.88
C LEU A 179 1.17 11.77 1.89
N MET A 180 1.30 10.54 2.41
CA MET A 180 2.56 9.80 2.40
C MET A 180 3.05 9.52 0.97
N LEU A 181 2.15 9.10 0.07
CA LEU A 181 2.47 8.85 -1.33
C LEU A 181 2.84 10.13 -2.09
N LEU A 182 2.14 11.24 -1.86
CA LEU A 182 2.49 12.53 -2.45
C LEU A 182 3.85 13.03 -1.95
N THR A 183 4.14 12.86 -0.66
CA THR A 183 5.47 13.19 -0.09
C THR A 183 6.55 12.35 -0.76
N LEU A 184 6.31 11.04 -0.93
CA LEU A 184 7.23 10.16 -1.66
C LEU A 184 7.45 10.63 -3.11
N ALA A 185 6.37 10.96 -3.82
CA ALA A 185 6.46 11.46 -5.19
C ALA A 185 7.28 12.77 -5.28
N THR A 186 7.13 13.68 -4.30
CA THR A 186 7.89 14.93 -4.25
C THR A 186 9.38 14.69 -3.96
N ILE A 187 9.72 13.75 -3.07
CA ILE A 187 11.11 13.36 -2.81
C ILE A 187 11.71 12.71 -4.06
N ALA A 188 11.01 11.76 -4.66
CA ALA A 188 11.44 11.09 -5.88
C ALA A 188 11.66 12.09 -7.05
N TRP A 189 10.83 13.13 -7.14
CA TRP A 189 11.03 14.21 -8.11
C TRP A 189 12.33 14.98 -7.86
N ARG A 190 12.71 15.21 -6.60
CA ARG A 190 13.96 15.92 -6.28
C ARG A 190 15.21 15.13 -6.67
N VAL A 191 15.11 13.81 -6.81
CA VAL A 191 16.21 12.91 -7.19
C VAL A 191 16.05 12.35 -8.62
N ASP A 192 15.09 12.89 -9.39
CA ASP A 192 14.79 12.49 -10.77
C ASP A 192 14.47 10.99 -10.96
N ASP A 193 13.89 10.35 -9.92
CA ASP A 193 13.46 8.94 -10.00
C ASP A 193 12.02 8.83 -10.52
N PHE A 194 11.88 8.77 -11.84
CA PHE A 194 10.58 8.67 -12.51
C PHE A 194 9.87 7.33 -12.28
N VAL A 195 10.58 6.27 -11.87
CA VAL A 195 9.97 4.99 -11.55
C VAL A 195 9.15 5.13 -10.27
N ILE A 196 9.75 5.68 -9.23
CA ILE A 196 9.09 5.88 -7.94
C ILE A 196 7.97 6.92 -8.03
N ILE A 197 8.18 8.02 -8.78
CA ILE A 197 7.11 9.00 -9.03
C ILE A 197 5.88 8.30 -9.62
N GLN A 198 6.07 7.48 -10.65
CA GLN A 198 4.97 6.76 -11.31
C GLN A 198 4.25 5.83 -10.33
N LEU A 199 5.00 5.03 -9.55
CA LEU A 199 4.41 4.08 -8.59
C LEU A 199 3.65 4.80 -7.47
N ALA A 200 4.19 5.89 -6.95
CA ALA A 200 3.52 6.71 -5.95
C ALA A 200 2.21 7.30 -6.49
N LEU A 201 2.22 7.86 -7.70
CA LEU A 201 1.02 8.41 -8.34
C LEU A 201 -0.02 7.33 -8.66
N LEU A 202 0.38 6.09 -9.02
CA LEU A 202 -0.52 4.96 -9.13
C LEU A 202 -1.20 4.65 -7.80
N GLY A 203 -0.43 4.62 -6.72
CA GLY A 203 -0.98 4.43 -5.38
C GLY A 203 -1.97 5.54 -5.00
N VAL A 204 -1.64 6.81 -5.26
CA VAL A 204 -2.56 7.96 -5.04
C VAL A 204 -3.84 7.78 -5.83
N SER A 205 -3.77 7.49 -7.13
CA SER A 205 -4.94 7.37 -8.00
C SER A 205 -5.87 6.25 -7.55
N VAL A 206 -5.34 5.06 -7.23
CA VAL A 206 -6.12 3.91 -6.74
C VAL A 206 -6.77 4.23 -5.39
N THR A 207 -6.03 4.89 -4.48
CA THR A 207 -6.54 5.29 -3.16
C THR A 207 -7.66 6.33 -3.29
N LEU A 208 -7.49 7.34 -4.14
CA LEU A 208 -8.54 8.34 -4.42
C LEU A 208 -9.77 7.72 -5.07
N GLY A 209 -9.61 6.76 -5.99
CA GLY A 209 -10.71 6.02 -6.58
C GLY A 209 -11.55 5.31 -5.51
N PHE A 210 -10.90 4.64 -4.56
CA PHE A 210 -11.56 4.02 -3.42
C PHE A 210 -12.27 5.05 -2.53
N CYS A 211 -11.56 6.10 -2.11
CA CYS A 211 -12.10 7.13 -1.23
C CYS A 211 -13.33 7.82 -1.81
N SER A 212 -13.33 8.12 -3.11
CA SER A 212 -14.43 8.83 -3.76
C SER A 212 -15.75 8.06 -3.73
N SER A 213 -15.69 6.71 -3.69
CA SER A 213 -16.88 5.86 -3.58
C SER A 213 -17.36 5.65 -2.14
N THR A 214 -16.50 5.86 -1.14
CA THR A 214 -16.76 5.47 0.24
C THR A 214 -16.96 6.63 1.21
N THR A 215 -16.31 7.77 0.99
CA THR A 215 -16.24 8.88 1.96
C THR A 215 -17.55 9.65 2.24
N PRO A 216 -18.51 9.89 1.32
CA PRO A 216 -19.65 10.74 1.67
C PRO A 216 -20.58 10.14 2.73
N LYS A 217 -20.57 8.81 2.92
CA LYS A 217 -21.56 8.12 3.77
C LYS A 217 -20.97 7.06 4.70
N ALA A 218 -19.65 7.02 4.93
CA ALA A 218 -19.01 5.96 5.70
C ALA A 218 -19.42 4.54 5.25
N THR A 219 -19.44 4.31 3.95
CA THR A 219 -20.09 3.12 3.40
C THR A 219 -19.18 1.89 3.33
N CYS A 220 -17.88 2.05 3.57
CA CYS A 220 -16.91 0.95 3.60
C CYS A 220 -15.73 1.29 4.53
N SER A 221 -15.28 0.33 5.33
CA SER A 221 -14.06 0.46 6.15
C SER A 221 -12.83 0.07 5.35
N TRP A 222 -11.72 0.74 5.63
CA TRP A 222 -10.40 0.44 5.08
C TRP A 222 -9.76 -0.80 5.68
N ALA A 223 -10.47 -1.47 6.62
CA ALA A 223 -9.96 -2.56 7.42
C ALA A 223 -8.84 -3.35 6.72
N THR A 224 -8.00 -3.89 7.42
CA THR A 224 -6.86 -4.81 7.24
C THR A 224 -6.14 -4.88 5.87
N LEU A 225 -6.83 -4.66 4.74
CA LEU A 225 -6.24 -4.72 3.39
C LEU A 225 -5.54 -3.41 2.94
N ALA A 226 -5.77 -2.29 3.63
CA ALA A 226 -4.99 -1.06 3.43
C ALA A 226 -3.49 -1.27 3.73
N HIS A 227 -3.16 -2.29 4.52
CA HIS A 227 -1.77 -2.69 4.81
C HIS A 227 -0.95 -3.03 3.56
N THR A 228 -1.58 -3.65 2.54
CA THR A 228 -0.87 -4.04 1.32
C THR A 228 -0.46 -2.84 0.49
N SER A 229 -1.31 -1.84 0.36
CA SER A 229 -0.96 -0.61 -0.37
C SER A 229 0.14 0.18 0.34
N LEU A 230 0.15 0.14 1.68
CA LEU A 230 1.18 0.80 2.50
C LEU A 230 2.51 0.06 2.52
N ALA A 231 2.50 -1.26 2.58
CA ALA A 231 3.72 -2.05 2.44
C ALA A 231 4.40 -1.76 1.10
N ILE A 232 3.62 -1.66 0.01
CA ILE A 232 4.10 -1.26 -1.31
C ILE A 232 4.68 0.16 -1.30
N THR A 233 4.00 1.10 -0.66
CA THR A 233 4.43 2.51 -0.57
C THR A 233 5.76 2.64 0.16
N TRP A 234 5.93 1.91 1.25
CA TRP A 234 7.14 1.98 2.06
C TRP A 234 8.35 1.30 1.41
N LEU A 235 8.13 0.23 0.68
CA LEU A 235 9.20 -0.39 -0.11
C LEU A 235 9.65 0.54 -1.24
N CYS A 236 8.74 1.28 -1.87
CA CYS A 236 9.11 2.33 -2.80
C CYS A 236 9.90 3.45 -2.12
N TRP A 237 9.54 3.85 -0.90
CA TRP A 237 10.30 4.87 -0.15
C TRP A 237 11.70 4.40 0.21
N LEU A 238 11.84 3.14 0.61
CA LEU A 238 13.13 2.53 0.94
C LEU A 238 14.03 2.37 -0.29
N SER A 239 13.47 2.15 -1.49
CA SER A 239 14.24 2.06 -2.72
C SER A 239 14.76 3.43 -3.20
N CYS A 240 14.11 4.54 -2.84
CA CYS A 240 14.60 5.90 -3.13
C CYS A 240 15.73 6.37 -2.22
N TRP A 241 15.88 5.78 -1.02
CA TRP A 241 16.83 6.25 -0.03
C TRP A 241 18.32 6.18 -0.47
N PRO A 242 18.80 5.13 -1.16
CA PRO A 242 20.17 5.09 -1.66
C PRO A 242 20.50 6.13 -2.72
N CYS A 243 19.50 6.58 -3.50
CA CYS A 243 19.68 7.58 -4.56
C CYS A 243 19.72 9.02 -4.02
N ALA A 244 19.25 9.25 -2.79
CA ALA A 244 19.25 10.57 -2.15
C ALA A 244 20.58 10.93 -1.47
N THR A 245 21.54 10.01 -1.37
CA THR A 245 22.87 10.33 -0.87
C THR A 245 23.73 10.87 -2.03
N PRO A 246 24.23 12.12 -1.96
CA PRO A 246 25.17 12.61 -2.96
C PRO A 246 26.41 11.69 -2.92
N SER A 247 26.77 11.15 -4.08
CA SER A 247 28.06 10.47 -4.27
C SER A 247 29.16 11.48 -3.96
N THR A 248 29.77 11.38 -2.79
CA THR A 248 31.04 12.03 -2.47
C THR A 248 32.17 11.34 -3.17
#